data_856cf1a308c8071d80978f1a23d683ac
#
_entry.id   856cf1a308c8071d80978f1a23d683ac
#
_cell.length_a   1.000
_cell.length_b   1.000
_cell.length_c   1.000
_cell.angle_alpha   90.00
_cell.angle_beta   90.00
_cell.angle_gamma   90.00
#
_symmetry.space_group_name_H-M   'P 1'
#
loop_
_entity.id
_entity.type
_entity.pdbx_description
1 polymer ?
#
loop_
_entity_poly.entity_id
_entity_poly.type
_entity_poly.pdbx_seq_one_letter_code
_entity_poly.pdbx_strand_id
1 'polypeptide(L)'
;MTANDLATTAAINLLRRIDPAQVHSACSPNKAPRIWNAAVRHRPAVVVRARAPRGVQQAIRVARGHGMRLSVLGGGHDWAGRALCDGGLLIDMSRMRQVTVDASARVATVGGGATAADVMAAAEPYGLVAAAGNCGGVGMTGLTLGGGYGPLNGRFGLASDNMLSAEVVLADGRIVTADATHEPELFWALRGGGGNFGAVTSMRVRLHPVNKLICGLIVFPWPQAATVWHGLREVLATAPDELTAQSGLMPGPDGQPTFFLAPAWSGDLATGERAIDALVKLGTPLATQVAPMTYSEMLGLWDAHVVGGLHWAVRTRTLPGFSPETIDALVEAGRTRTSPRSLLPVHHCHGASTRTPTGETAFANRREHFMVEIVAGWEPGDGTPHRAWADAVSAGLAPHAMPGGYPNLLGPDDHEQIANAYGDNAIRLLAAKTRYDPDGVFTAIPLPQQQGHKNAI
;
A
#
# COMPACT_ATOMS: atom_id res chain seq x y z
N MET A 1 -37.75 -7.59 -12.07
CA MET A 1 -36.94 -6.85 -11.03
C MET A 1 -36.71 -7.78 -9.88
N THR A 2 -35.47 -8.05 -9.56
CA THR A 2 -35.14 -8.87 -8.37
C THR A 2 -35.28 -8.03 -7.08
N ALA A 3 -35.34 -8.67 -5.92
CA ALA A 3 -35.34 -7.94 -4.63
C ALA A 3 -34.11 -7.01 -4.50
N ASN A 4 -32.98 -7.42 -5.08
CA ASN A 4 -31.75 -6.63 -5.10
C ASN A 4 -31.88 -5.39 -6.00
N ASP A 5 -32.59 -5.47 -7.13
CA ASP A 5 -32.87 -4.31 -8.01
C ASP A 5 -33.74 -3.27 -7.33
N LEU A 6 -34.74 -3.72 -6.52
CA LEU A 6 -35.60 -2.84 -5.75
C LEU A 6 -34.83 -2.11 -4.64
N ALA A 7 -34.00 -2.84 -3.89
CA ALA A 7 -33.16 -2.28 -2.83
C ALA A 7 -32.18 -1.23 -3.40
N THR A 8 -31.53 -1.55 -4.52
CA THR A 8 -30.63 -0.65 -5.24
C THR A 8 -31.36 0.63 -5.70
N THR A 9 -32.53 0.50 -6.30
CA THR A 9 -33.33 1.66 -6.76
C THR A 9 -33.75 2.54 -5.59
N ALA A 10 -34.20 1.95 -4.48
CA ALA A 10 -34.56 2.67 -3.26
C ALA A 10 -33.37 3.42 -2.65
N ALA A 11 -32.20 2.77 -2.59
CA ALA A 11 -30.96 3.39 -2.12
C ALA A 11 -30.55 4.59 -2.98
N ILE A 12 -30.58 4.46 -4.31
CA ILE A 12 -30.28 5.55 -5.24
C ILE A 12 -31.23 6.73 -5.03
N ASN A 13 -32.53 6.47 -4.94
CA ASN A 13 -33.53 7.53 -4.76
C ASN A 13 -33.37 8.26 -3.43
N LEU A 14 -33.05 7.53 -2.35
CA LEU A 14 -32.80 8.13 -1.04
C LEU A 14 -31.53 9.01 -1.04
N LEU A 15 -30.45 8.50 -1.58
CA LEU A 15 -29.17 9.23 -1.67
C LEU A 15 -29.31 10.47 -2.56
N ARG A 16 -30.02 10.40 -3.69
CA ARG A 16 -30.27 11.54 -4.57
C ARG A 16 -31.11 12.64 -3.93
N ARG A 17 -32.02 12.31 -3.03
CA ARG A 17 -32.76 13.31 -2.23
C ARG A 17 -31.85 14.08 -1.27
N ILE A 18 -30.76 13.46 -0.83
CA ILE A 18 -29.80 14.05 0.09
C ILE A 18 -28.82 14.95 -0.67
N ASP A 19 -28.17 14.41 -1.70
CA ASP A 19 -27.28 15.17 -2.59
C ASP A 19 -27.22 14.51 -3.99
N PRO A 20 -28.02 14.99 -4.95
CA PRO A 20 -28.08 14.41 -6.29
C PRO A 20 -26.74 14.52 -7.05
N ALA A 21 -25.89 15.49 -6.72
CA ALA A 21 -24.61 15.72 -7.41
C ALA A 21 -23.54 14.68 -7.04
N GLN A 22 -23.73 13.96 -5.93
CA GLN A 22 -22.79 12.95 -5.46
C GLN A 22 -23.12 11.52 -5.88
N VAL A 23 -24.33 11.26 -6.40
CA VAL A 23 -24.84 9.91 -6.63
C VAL A 23 -24.89 9.57 -8.12
N HIS A 24 -24.17 8.52 -8.48
CA HIS A 24 -24.17 7.98 -9.84
C HIS A 24 -24.59 6.50 -9.79
N SER A 25 -25.54 6.12 -10.66
CA SER A 25 -25.75 4.70 -10.95
C SER A 25 -24.60 4.21 -11.84
N ALA A 26 -24.06 3.03 -11.56
CA ALA A 26 -22.91 2.49 -12.28
C ALA A 26 -23.20 2.04 -13.73
N CYS A 27 -24.44 2.23 -14.23
CA CYS A 27 -24.86 1.83 -15.57
C CYS A 27 -24.22 2.64 -16.72
N SER A 28 -23.35 3.62 -16.45
CA SER A 28 -22.63 4.36 -17.49
C SER A 28 -21.19 3.87 -17.59
N PRO A 29 -20.80 3.17 -18.67
CA PRO A 29 -19.43 2.62 -18.83
C PRO A 29 -18.33 3.66 -18.69
N ASN A 30 -18.60 4.91 -19.08
CA ASN A 30 -17.64 6.02 -19.01
C ASN A 30 -17.52 6.68 -17.62
N LYS A 31 -18.27 6.22 -16.62
CA LYS A 31 -18.28 6.77 -15.25
C LYS A 31 -17.85 5.75 -14.19
N ALA A 32 -17.46 4.55 -14.62
CA ALA A 32 -16.91 3.56 -13.68
C ALA A 32 -15.62 4.11 -13.06
N PRO A 33 -15.43 3.95 -11.73
CA PRO A 33 -14.20 4.35 -11.08
C PRO A 33 -13.05 3.52 -11.65
N ARG A 34 -11.94 4.20 -11.94
CA ARG A 34 -10.73 3.54 -12.43
C ARG A 34 -9.89 3.10 -11.24
N ILE A 35 -9.41 1.87 -11.30
CA ILE A 35 -8.42 1.33 -10.38
C ILE A 35 -7.19 0.89 -11.18
N TRP A 36 -6.06 0.74 -10.51
CA TRP A 36 -4.78 0.40 -11.13
C TRP A 36 -4.84 -0.93 -11.88
N ASN A 37 -5.38 -1.99 -11.26
CA ASN A 37 -5.44 -3.33 -11.85
C ASN A 37 -6.64 -3.48 -12.80
N ALA A 38 -6.39 -3.46 -14.10
CA ALA A 38 -7.44 -3.63 -15.10
C ALA A 38 -8.02 -5.07 -15.19
N ALA A 39 -7.43 -6.06 -14.50
CA ALA A 39 -7.99 -7.41 -14.41
C ALA A 39 -9.22 -7.46 -13.51
N VAL A 40 -9.40 -6.48 -12.62
CA VAL A 40 -10.55 -6.42 -11.70
C VAL A 40 -11.81 -6.06 -12.49
N ARG A 41 -12.84 -6.90 -12.36
CA ARG A 41 -14.11 -6.76 -13.09
C ARG A 41 -15.28 -6.36 -12.20
N HIS A 42 -15.07 -6.07 -10.94
CA HIS A 42 -16.11 -5.68 -9.99
C HIS A 42 -16.82 -4.41 -10.44
N ARG A 43 -18.16 -4.44 -10.42
CA ARG A 43 -19.01 -3.33 -10.84
C ARG A 43 -19.96 -2.95 -9.70
N PRO A 44 -19.69 -1.86 -8.98
CA PRO A 44 -20.63 -1.35 -8.00
C PRO A 44 -21.96 -0.99 -8.64
N ALA A 45 -23.09 -1.28 -7.98
CA ALA A 45 -24.40 -0.86 -8.46
C ALA A 45 -24.65 0.65 -8.25
N VAL A 46 -24.08 1.18 -7.13
CA VAL A 46 -24.20 2.60 -6.75
C VAL A 46 -22.82 3.16 -6.45
N VAL A 47 -22.53 4.36 -6.96
CA VAL A 47 -21.31 5.13 -6.64
C VAL A 47 -21.70 6.44 -5.97
N VAL A 48 -21.19 6.66 -4.76
CA VAL A 48 -21.32 7.93 -4.02
C VAL A 48 -19.97 8.62 -3.99
N ARG A 49 -19.80 9.72 -4.73
CA ARG A 49 -18.61 10.56 -4.72
C ARG A 49 -18.69 11.55 -3.56
N ALA A 50 -18.25 11.11 -2.41
CA ALA A 50 -18.30 11.90 -1.19
C ALA A 50 -17.42 13.16 -1.27
N ARG A 51 -17.91 14.27 -0.72
CA ARG A 51 -17.19 15.56 -0.63
C ARG A 51 -16.91 15.98 0.82
N ALA A 52 -17.56 15.30 1.76
CA ALA A 52 -17.46 15.58 3.18
C ALA A 52 -17.81 14.33 4.01
N PRO A 53 -17.43 14.25 5.27
CA PRO A 53 -17.71 13.11 6.16
C PRO A 53 -19.20 12.75 6.26
N ARG A 54 -20.08 13.76 6.22
CA ARG A 54 -21.54 13.52 6.22
C ARG A 54 -22.01 12.76 4.99
N GLY A 55 -21.42 12.97 3.81
CA GLY A 55 -21.75 12.18 2.61
C GLY A 55 -21.36 10.72 2.77
N VAL A 56 -20.20 10.44 3.37
CA VAL A 56 -19.74 9.10 3.72
C VAL A 56 -20.68 8.44 4.73
N GLN A 57 -21.04 9.17 5.80
CA GLN A 57 -21.99 8.73 6.83
C GLN A 57 -23.34 8.29 6.22
N GLN A 58 -23.87 9.10 5.33
CA GLN A 58 -25.15 8.81 4.67
C GLN A 58 -25.05 7.59 3.77
N ALA A 59 -23.96 7.47 2.99
CA ALA A 59 -23.73 6.31 2.15
C ALA A 59 -23.67 5.01 2.97
N ILE A 60 -22.97 5.01 4.10
CA ILE A 60 -22.88 3.86 5.01
C ILE A 60 -24.29 3.51 5.57
N ARG A 61 -25.02 4.49 6.09
CA ARG A 61 -26.37 4.26 6.62
C ARG A 61 -27.34 3.70 5.59
N VAL A 62 -27.29 4.23 4.37
CA VAL A 62 -28.14 3.75 3.28
C VAL A 62 -27.74 2.34 2.84
N ALA A 63 -26.45 2.07 2.67
CA ALA A 63 -25.98 0.72 2.32
C ALA A 63 -26.46 -0.32 3.36
N ARG A 64 -26.24 -0.04 4.65
CA ARG A 64 -26.72 -0.92 5.73
C ARG A 64 -28.22 -1.09 5.78
N GLY A 65 -28.98 0.01 5.69
CA GLY A 65 -30.45 -0.02 5.71
C GLY A 65 -31.10 -0.81 4.56
N HIS A 66 -30.34 -1.02 3.48
CA HIS A 66 -30.78 -1.78 2.30
C HIS A 66 -30.03 -3.11 2.13
N GLY A 67 -29.22 -3.53 3.10
CA GLY A 67 -28.45 -4.78 3.03
C GLY A 67 -27.42 -4.82 1.89
N MET A 68 -26.91 -3.66 1.44
CA MET A 68 -25.95 -3.57 0.36
C MET A 68 -24.53 -3.76 0.87
N ARG A 69 -23.72 -4.53 0.14
CA ARG A 69 -22.26 -4.58 0.37
C ARG A 69 -21.67 -3.20 0.15
N LEU A 70 -20.60 -2.89 0.87
CA LEU A 70 -19.95 -1.58 0.84
C LEU A 70 -18.46 -1.72 0.51
N SER A 71 -17.92 -0.79 -0.27
CA SER A 71 -16.49 -0.59 -0.44
C SER A 71 -16.12 0.89 -0.42
N VAL A 72 -14.84 1.17 -0.13
CA VAL A 72 -14.29 2.54 -0.08
C VAL A 72 -13.11 2.63 -1.04
N LEU A 73 -13.15 3.59 -1.93
CA LEU A 73 -12.12 3.88 -2.93
C LEU A 73 -11.35 5.15 -2.54
N GLY A 74 -10.06 4.99 -2.17
CA GLY A 74 -9.09 6.08 -2.08
C GLY A 74 -8.36 6.28 -3.41
N GLY A 75 -7.05 5.95 -3.46
CA GLY A 75 -6.23 6.04 -4.68
C GLY A 75 -6.44 4.94 -5.72
N GLY A 76 -7.15 3.86 -5.40
CA GLY A 76 -7.44 2.77 -6.35
C GLY A 76 -6.27 1.83 -6.67
N HIS A 77 -5.26 1.76 -5.81
CA HIS A 77 -4.07 0.93 -6.00
C HIS A 77 -4.15 -0.47 -5.36
N ASP A 78 -5.28 -0.84 -4.77
CA ASP A 78 -5.45 -2.20 -4.28
C ASP A 78 -5.53 -3.19 -5.44
N TRP A 79 -4.48 -4.02 -5.57
CA TRP A 79 -4.34 -4.94 -6.69
C TRP A 79 -5.43 -6.03 -6.73
N ALA A 80 -5.94 -6.44 -5.56
CA ALA A 80 -6.98 -7.47 -5.44
C ALA A 80 -8.39 -6.94 -5.72
N GLY A 81 -8.55 -5.61 -5.91
CA GLY A 81 -9.83 -4.99 -6.27
C GLY A 81 -10.80 -4.82 -5.10
N ARG A 82 -10.36 -4.93 -3.87
CA ARG A 82 -11.20 -4.78 -2.66
C ARG A 82 -11.78 -3.37 -2.50
N ALA A 83 -11.16 -2.38 -3.17
CA ALA A 83 -11.69 -1.03 -3.26
C ALA A 83 -13.04 -0.96 -4.03
N LEU A 84 -13.42 -2.02 -4.74
CA LEU A 84 -14.68 -2.13 -5.49
C LEU A 84 -15.48 -3.33 -4.98
N CYS A 85 -16.78 -3.16 -4.73
CA CYS A 85 -17.69 -4.26 -4.42
C CYS A 85 -18.63 -4.51 -5.60
N ASP A 86 -18.74 -5.75 -6.04
CA ASP A 86 -19.65 -6.10 -7.14
C ASP A 86 -21.10 -6.05 -6.67
N GLY A 87 -21.94 -5.35 -7.42
CA GLY A 87 -23.37 -5.18 -7.11
C GLY A 87 -23.68 -4.35 -5.85
N GLY A 88 -22.68 -3.81 -5.17
CA GLY A 88 -22.82 -3.06 -3.93
C GLY A 88 -22.76 -1.54 -4.09
N LEU A 89 -22.56 -0.84 -2.97
CA LEU A 89 -22.37 0.60 -2.91
C LEU A 89 -20.89 0.93 -2.75
N LEU A 90 -20.36 1.75 -3.65
CA LEU A 90 -19.01 2.29 -3.56
C LEU A 90 -19.03 3.71 -3.00
N ILE A 91 -18.25 3.97 -1.97
CA ILE A 91 -17.89 5.32 -1.53
C ILE A 91 -16.59 5.72 -2.22
N ASP A 92 -16.69 6.63 -3.17
CA ASP A 92 -15.57 7.20 -3.92
C ASP A 92 -15.09 8.48 -3.21
N MET A 93 -13.88 8.40 -2.63
CA MET A 93 -13.26 9.48 -1.86
C MET A 93 -12.48 10.47 -2.75
N SER A 94 -12.47 10.30 -4.07
CA SER A 94 -11.66 11.09 -5.00
C SER A 94 -11.95 12.61 -4.97
N ARG A 95 -13.04 13.04 -4.35
CA ARG A 95 -13.37 14.46 -4.12
C ARG A 95 -12.91 14.99 -2.76
N MET A 96 -12.36 14.14 -1.90
CA MET A 96 -11.81 14.49 -0.58
C MET A 96 -10.29 14.43 -0.61
N ARG A 97 -9.66 15.17 -1.53
CA ARG A 97 -8.20 15.17 -1.79
C ARG A 97 -7.47 16.35 -1.19
N GLN A 98 -8.15 17.17 -0.41
CA GLN A 98 -7.51 18.34 0.17
C GLN A 98 -6.38 17.95 1.12
N VAL A 99 -5.25 18.66 0.99
CA VAL A 99 -4.12 18.58 1.92
C VAL A 99 -3.82 19.99 2.42
N THR A 100 -3.77 20.15 3.75
CA THR A 100 -3.37 21.39 4.39
C THR A 100 -2.17 21.13 5.27
N VAL A 101 -1.17 22.03 5.21
CA VAL A 101 0.10 21.90 5.94
C VAL A 101 0.20 23.00 7.00
N ASP A 102 0.39 22.58 8.24
CA ASP A 102 0.91 23.43 9.31
C ASP A 102 2.42 23.22 9.39
N ALA A 103 3.16 24.12 8.74
CA ALA A 103 4.61 24.03 8.66
C ALA A 103 5.29 24.21 10.02
N SER A 104 4.68 25.02 10.92
CA SER A 104 5.22 25.29 12.26
C SER A 104 5.11 24.05 13.16
N ALA A 105 3.98 23.36 13.10
CA ALA A 105 3.75 22.09 13.80
C ALA A 105 4.36 20.88 13.05
N ARG A 106 4.77 21.04 11.79
CA ARG A 106 5.19 19.96 10.89
C ARG A 106 4.14 18.86 10.80
N VAL A 107 2.91 19.26 10.51
CA VAL A 107 1.76 18.36 10.41
C VAL A 107 1.00 18.65 9.12
N ALA A 108 0.62 17.61 8.40
CA ALA A 108 -0.34 17.70 7.32
C ALA A 108 -1.69 17.12 7.75
N THR A 109 -2.79 17.78 7.39
CA THR A 109 -4.13 17.20 7.39
C THR A 109 -4.43 16.75 5.98
N VAL A 110 -4.67 15.45 5.82
CA VAL A 110 -4.75 14.74 4.54
C VAL A 110 -6.17 14.19 4.39
N GLY A 111 -6.88 14.58 3.35
CA GLY A 111 -8.21 14.05 3.04
C GLY A 111 -8.16 12.57 2.62
N GLY A 112 -9.22 11.82 2.91
CA GLY A 112 -9.27 10.36 2.73
C GLY A 112 -9.04 9.85 1.30
N GLY A 113 -9.22 10.72 0.29
CA GLY A 113 -8.95 10.43 -1.12
C GLY A 113 -7.65 11.03 -1.67
N ALA A 114 -6.82 11.69 -0.83
CA ALA A 114 -5.55 12.27 -1.25
C ALA A 114 -4.52 11.17 -1.58
N THR A 115 -3.68 11.44 -2.57
CA THR A 115 -2.58 10.56 -3.00
C THR A 115 -1.25 10.99 -2.36
N ALA A 116 -0.23 10.16 -2.47
CA ALA A 116 1.12 10.51 -2.04
C ALA A 116 1.62 11.78 -2.76
N ALA A 117 1.37 11.91 -4.07
CA ALA A 117 1.72 13.11 -4.83
C ALA A 117 1.03 14.37 -4.29
N ASP A 118 -0.25 14.30 -3.91
CA ASP A 118 -0.97 15.45 -3.32
C ASP A 118 -0.29 15.91 -2.02
N VAL A 119 0.12 14.97 -1.17
CA VAL A 119 0.76 15.26 0.11
C VAL A 119 2.15 15.88 -0.10
N MET A 120 2.95 15.31 -1.01
CA MET A 120 4.28 15.82 -1.29
C MET A 120 4.21 17.21 -1.92
N ALA A 121 3.35 17.42 -2.92
CA ALA A 121 3.17 18.75 -3.55
C ALA A 121 2.74 19.83 -2.55
N ALA A 122 1.93 19.46 -1.55
CA ALA A 122 1.53 20.40 -0.50
C ALA A 122 2.63 20.69 0.53
N ALA A 123 3.52 19.71 0.81
CA ALA A 123 4.56 19.83 1.84
C ALA A 123 5.87 20.44 1.30
N GLU A 124 6.17 20.21 0.03
CA GLU A 124 7.43 20.61 -0.64
C GLU A 124 7.74 22.11 -0.55
N PRO A 125 6.78 23.07 -0.69
CA PRO A 125 7.06 24.50 -0.54
C PRO A 125 7.63 24.88 0.82
N TYR A 126 7.48 24.02 1.82
CA TYR A 126 7.98 24.23 3.19
C TYR A 126 9.27 23.44 3.48
N GLY A 127 9.84 22.75 2.47
CA GLY A 127 10.99 21.86 2.67
C GLY A 127 10.65 20.63 3.53
N LEU A 128 9.40 20.20 3.52
CA LEU A 128 8.88 19.12 4.33
C LEU A 128 8.43 17.94 3.47
N VAL A 129 8.52 16.74 4.03
CA VAL A 129 8.04 15.49 3.42
C VAL A 129 7.24 14.65 4.41
N ALA A 130 6.33 13.83 3.93
CA ALA A 130 5.70 12.76 4.71
C ALA A 130 6.45 11.43 4.50
N ALA A 131 6.41 10.52 5.46
CA ALA A 131 6.76 9.12 5.22
C ALA A 131 5.67 8.50 4.34
N ALA A 132 6.00 8.14 3.09
CA ALA A 132 5.09 7.61 2.09
C ALA A 132 5.81 6.58 1.21
N GLY A 133 5.07 5.94 0.29
CA GLY A 133 5.62 5.00 -0.69
C GLY A 133 6.29 5.67 -1.88
N ASN A 134 6.68 4.87 -2.89
CA ASN A 134 7.42 5.33 -4.06
C ASN A 134 6.53 5.80 -5.23
N CYS A 135 5.22 5.52 -5.21
CA CYS A 135 4.31 5.85 -6.32
C CYS A 135 3.39 7.01 -5.93
N GLY A 136 3.37 8.07 -6.74
CA GLY A 136 2.59 9.28 -6.50
C GLY A 136 1.08 9.06 -6.56
N GLY A 137 0.61 8.13 -7.39
CA GLY A 137 -0.80 7.79 -7.55
C GLY A 137 -1.40 6.97 -6.40
N VAL A 138 -0.59 6.40 -5.52
CA VAL A 138 -1.07 5.60 -4.37
C VAL A 138 -1.84 6.47 -3.39
N GLY A 139 -3.03 6.01 -2.99
CA GLY A 139 -3.83 6.68 -1.95
C GLY A 139 -3.12 6.68 -0.60
N MET A 140 -2.81 7.89 -0.09
CA MET A 140 -2.04 8.03 1.16
C MET A 140 -2.71 7.35 2.34
N THR A 141 -4.05 7.44 2.43
CA THR A 141 -4.82 6.80 3.50
C THR A 141 -4.69 5.28 3.46
N GLY A 142 -4.96 4.64 2.30
CA GLY A 142 -4.90 3.18 2.19
C GLY A 142 -3.49 2.63 2.47
N LEU A 143 -2.46 3.31 1.99
CA LEU A 143 -1.05 3.00 2.28
C LEU A 143 -0.79 3.01 3.79
N THR A 144 -1.12 4.13 4.45
CA THR A 144 -0.86 4.37 5.87
C THR A 144 -1.57 3.36 6.77
N LEU A 145 -2.84 3.06 6.47
CA LEU A 145 -3.64 2.15 7.28
C LEU A 145 -3.09 0.72 7.31
N GLY A 146 -2.37 0.27 6.29
CA GLY A 146 -1.76 -1.07 6.24
C GLY A 146 -0.28 -1.12 6.65
N GLY A 147 0.30 0.01 7.07
CA GLY A 147 1.71 0.12 7.44
C GLY A 147 2.42 1.19 6.61
N GLY A 148 2.66 0.95 5.32
CA GLY A 148 3.22 1.92 4.37
C GLY A 148 4.74 1.95 4.35
N TYR A 149 5.34 1.04 3.58
CA TYR A 149 6.77 1.05 3.26
C TYR A 149 7.12 2.21 2.33
N GLY A 150 8.33 2.72 2.46
CA GLY A 150 8.84 3.76 1.57
C GLY A 150 10.32 4.08 1.77
N PRO A 151 10.86 5.02 0.99
CA PRO A 151 12.28 5.34 0.94
C PRO A 151 12.81 6.01 2.23
N LEU A 152 11.92 6.43 3.12
CA LEU A 152 12.27 7.08 4.38
C LEU A 152 12.09 6.16 5.60
N ASN A 153 11.85 4.87 5.40
CA ASN A 153 11.61 3.90 6.48
C ASN A 153 12.70 3.91 7.55
N GLY A 154 13.96 3.92 7.12
CA GLY A 154 15.09 3.84 8.02
C GLY A 154 15.12 5.02 8.98
N ARG A 155 14.85 6.22 8.49
CA ARG A 155 14.97 7.45 9.26
C ARG A 155 13.70 7.83 10.02
N PHE A 156 12.51 7.60 9.44
CA PHE A 156 11.26 8.14 9.98
C PHE A 156 10.18 7.09 10.24
N GLY A 157 10.48 5.82 10.02
CA GLY A 157 9.52 4.73 10.22
C GLY A 157 8.53 4.59 9.06
N LEU A 158 7.55 3.73 9.27
CA LEU A 158 6.47 3.51 8.31
C LEU A 158 5.52 4.70 8.24
N ALA A 159 4.72 4.81 7.19
CA ALA A 159 3.67 5.83 7.09
C ALA A 159 2.71 5.78 8.29
N SER A 160 2.34 4.59 8.77
CA SER A 160 1.50 4.37 9.95
C SER A 160 2.11 4.89 11.25
N ASP A 161 3.44 4.90 11.37
CA ASP A 161 4.14 5.41 12.55
C ASP A 161 4.08 6.94 12.64
N ASN A 162 3.81 7.57 11.51
CA ASN A 162 3.68 9.02 11.36
C ASN A 162 2.22 9.51 11.42
N MET A 163 1.24 8.61 11.58
CA MET A 163 -0.16 9.00 11.77
C MET A 163 -0.35 9.53 13.20
N LEU A 164 -0.93 10.72 13.34
CA LEU A 164 -1.19 11.39 14.61
C LEU A 164 -2.66 11.26 15.03
N SER A 165 -3.57 11.29 14.08
CA SER A 165 -5.00 11.08 14.30
C SER A 165 -5.71 10.75 12.98
N ALA A 166 -6.94 10.23 13.08
CA ALA A 166 -7.83 10.04 11.94
C ALA A 166 -9.26 10.43 12.30
N GLU A 167 -9.98 11.03 11.37
CA GLU A 167 -11.44 11.15 11.41
C GLU A 167 -12.03 9.94 10.68
N VAL A 168 -12.92 9.23 11.35
CA VAL A 168 -13.43 7.94 10.87
C VAL A 168 -14.96 7.92 10.93
N VAL A 169 -15.60 7.48 9.86
CA VAL A 169 -17.01 7.14 9.87
C VAL A 169 -17.15 5.64 10.11
N LEU A 170 -17.71 5.28 11.26
CA LEU A 170 -17.88 3.89 11.70
C LEU A 170 -19.06 3.20 10.99
N ALA A 171 -19.17 1.89 11.16
CA ALA A 171 -20.24 1.08 10.60
C ALA A 171 -21.65 1.50 11.07
N ASP A 172 -21.79 2.00 12.28
CA ASP A 172 -23.04 2.54 12.82
C ASP A 172 -23.36 3.97 12.33
N GLY A 173 -22.45 4.56 11.57
CA GLY A 173 -22.57 5.92 11.03
C GLY A 173 -22.15 7.02 12.03
N ARG A 174 -21.55 6.72 13.17
CA ARG A 174 -20.89 7.75 14.00
C ARG A 174 -19.65 8.26 13.29
N ILE A 175 -19.39 9.56 13.41
CA ILE A 175 -18.15 10.20 13.01
C ILE A 175 -17.34 10.40 14.27
N VAL A 176 -16.15 9.81 14.34
CA VAL A 176 -15.29 9.84 15.52
C VAL A 176 -13.87 10.30 15.14
N THR A 177 -13.17 10.90 16.09
CA THR A 177 -11.73 11.11 16.00
C THR A 177 -11.04 9.97 16.73
N ALA A 178 -10.08 9.35 16.07
CA ALA A 178 -9.22 8.31 16.63
C ALA A 178 -7.80 8.87 16.78
N ASP A 179 -7.30 8.94 18.01
CA ASP A 179 -5.94 9.36 18.36
C ASP A 179 -5.50 8.68 19.66
N ALA A 180 -4.37 9.07 20.23
CA ALA A 180 -3.85 8.46 21.47
C ALA A 180 -4.78 8.63 22.69
N THR A 181 -5.70 9.60 22.68
CA THR A 181 -6.60 9.92 23.78
C THR A 181 -8.08 9.64 23.48
N HIS A 182 -8.47 9.71 22.20
CA HIS A 182 -9.83 9.48 21.75
C HIS A 182 -9.87 8.20 20.90
N GLU A 183 -10.75 7.27 21.24
CA GLU A 183 -10.85 5.94 20.58
C GLU A 183 -9.47 5.29 20.36
N PRO A 184 -8.64 5.13 21.44
CA PRO A 184 -7.24 4.69 21.30
C PRO A 184 -7.10 3.28 20.71
N GLU A 185 -8.06 2.39 20.94
CA GLU A 185 -8.06 1.05 20.33
C GLU A 185 -8.35 1.11 18.82
N LEU A 186 -9.20 2.04 18.37
CA LEU A 186 -9.40 2.29 16.95
C LEU A 186 -8.14 2.87 16.32
N PHE A 187 -7.53 3.85 16.97
CA PHE A 187 -6.27 4.45 16.52
C PHE A 187 -5.15 3.42 16.39
N TRP A 188 -5.04 2.51 17.37
CA TRP A 188 -4.11 1.40 17.32
C TRP A 188 -4.39 0.48 16.13
N ALA A 189 -5.65 0.07 15.95
CA ALA A 189 -6.07 -0.85 14.89
C ALA A 189 -5.87 -0.28 13.48
N LEU A 190 -6.12 1.02 13.28
CA LEU A 190 -5.91 1.71 12.01
C LEU A 190 -4.43 1.77 11.59
N ARG A 191 -3.49 1.63 12.50
CA ARG A 191 -2.05 1.65 12.22
C ARG A 191 -1.51 0.25 11.92
N GLY A 192 -1.98 -0.35 10.83
CA GLY A 192 -1.58 -1.67 10.34
C GLY A 192 -2.74 -2.61 10.00
N GLY A 193 -3.90 -2.46 10.64
CA GLY A 193 -5.08 -3.30 10.40
C GLY A 193 -5.94 -2.87 9.21
N GLY A 194 -5.54 -1.84 8.47
CA GLY A 194 -6.22 -1.38 7.27
C GLY A 194 -7.54 -0.64 7.53
N GLY A 195 -8.31 -0.47 6.48
CA GLY A 195 -9.64 0.17 6.51
C GLY A 195 -10.77 -0.75 6.99
N ASN A 196 -10.48 -1.75 7.82
CA ASN A 196 -11.45 -2.76 8.25
C ASN A 196 -12.40 -2.29 9.37
N PHE A 197 -12.20 -1.08 9.90
CA PHE A 197 -12.89 -0.58 11.10
C PHE A 197 -13.82 0.60 10.81
N GLY A 198 -13.70 1.20 9.62
CA GLY A 198 -14.46 2.36 9.21
C GLY A 198 -13.87 3.05 7.98
N ALA A 199 -14.60 4.03 7.45
CA ALA A 199 -14.13 4.87 6.37
C ALA A 199 -13.38 6.09 6.93
N VAL A 200 -12.07 6.18 6.71
CA VAL A 200 -11.23 7.31 7.12
C VAL A 200 -11.46 8.47 6.16
N THR A 201 -12.01 9.57 6.66
CA THR A 201 -12.34 10.77 5.87
C THR A 201 -11.23 11.79 5.85
N SER A 202 -10.42 11.82 6.90
CA SER A 202 -9.16 12.57 6.95
C SER A 202 -8.21 11.96 7.98
N MET A 203 -6.92 12.25 7.85
CA MET A 203 -5.90 11.91 8.84
C MET A 203 -4.92 13.07 9.02
N ARG A 204 -4.33 13.16 10.20
CA ARG A 204 -3.20 14.04 10.47
C ARG A 204 -1.93 13.20 10.48
N VAL A 205 -0.92 13.64 9.75
CA VAL A 205 0.37 12.96 9.64
C VAL A 205 1.51 13.91 9.97
N ARG A 206 2.55 13.36 10.59
CA ARG A 206 3.80 14.08 10.86
C ARG A 206 4.56 14.30 9.55
N LEU A 207 5.12 15.50 9.43
CA LEU A 207 6.03 15.87 8.36
C LEU A 207 7.46 16.01 8.89
N HIS A 208 8.42 15.80 8.02
CA HIS A 208 9.83 15.78 8.34
C HIS A 208 10.62 16.79 7.49
N PRO A 209 11.62 17.49 8.04
CA PRO A 209 12.42 18.44 7.28
C PRO A 209 13.43 17.67 6.41
N VAL A 210 13.09 17.50 5.14
CA VAL A 210 13.95 16.93 4.10
C VAL A 210 13.68 17.72 2.83
N ASN A 211 14.63 18.53 2.42
CA ASN A 211 14.51 19.36 1.22
C ASN A 211 14.81 18.55 -0.04
N LYS A 212 15.90 17.78 -0.01
CA LYS A 212 16.33 16.90 -1.10
C LYS A 212 16.80 15.56 -0.57
N LEU A 213 16.57 14.55 -1.38
CA LEU A 213 17.11 13.20 -1.24
C LEU A 213 18.16 12.99 -2.33
N ILE A 214 19.23 12.22 -2.06
CA ILE A 214 19.97 11.63 -3.18
C ILE A 214 19.28 10.31 -3.48
N CYS A 215 18.59 10.24 -4.60
CA CYS A 215 17.84 9.05 -5.01
C CYS A 215 17.78 8.91 -6.52
N GLY A 216 17.26 7.77 -6.97
CA GLY A 216 17.16 7.44 -8.38
C GLY A 216 17.33 5.96 -8.66
N LEU A 217 17.87 5.61 -9.81
CA LEU A 217 18.03 4.24 -10.26
C LEU A 217 19.47 3.95 -10.67
N ILE A 218 20.00 2.81 -10.23
CA ILE A 218 21.21 2.17 -10.73
C ILE A 218 20.76 0.84 -11.35
N VAL A 219 21.00 0.65 -12.63
CA VAL A 219 20.54 -0.53 -13.37
C VAL A 219 21.73 -1.38 -13.78
N PHE A 220 21.70 -2.66 -13.42
CA PHE A 220 22.74 -3.64 -13.77
C PHE A 220 22.20 -4.70 -14.73
N PRO A 221 23.07 -5.33 -15.56
CA PRO A 221 22.66 -6.50 -16.33
C PRO A 221 22.24 -7.63 -15.39
N TRP A 222 21.17 -8.35 -15.74
CA TRP A 222 20.66 -9.44 -14.92
C TRP A 222 21.71 -10.51 -14.53
N PRO A 223 22.67 -10.90 -15.38
CA PRO A 223 23.72 -11.84 -14.96
C PRO A 223 24.56 -11.39 -13.76
N GLN A 224 24.55 -10.10 -13.41
CA GLN A 224 25.24 -9.60 -12.21
C GLN A 224 24.33 -9.59 -10.96
N ALA A 225 23.07 -9.96 -11.05
CA ALA A 225 22.09 -9.83 -9.96
C ALA A 225 22.57 -10.53 -8.66
N ALA A 226 23.08 -11.75 -8.75
CA ALA A 226 23.62 -12.46 -7.58
C ALA A 226 24.77 -11.68 -6.94
N THR A 227 25.75 -11.26 -7.73
CA THR A 227 26.93 -10.50 -7.24
C THR A 227 26.49 -9.20 -6.57
N VAL A 228 25.55 -8.47 -7.18
CA VAL A 228 25.05 -7.20 -6.64
C VAL A 228 24.28 -7.43 -5.35
N TRP A 229 23.43 -8.47 -5.23
CA TRP A 229 22.73 -8.80 -3.98
C TRP A 229 23.68 -9.20 -2.87
N HIS A 230 24.72 -10.00 -3.17
CA HIS A 230 25.75 -10.34 -2.17
C HIS A 230 26.45 -9.09 -1.65
N GLY A 231 26.90 -8.18 -2.53
CA GLY A 231 27.53 -6.94 -2.12
C GLY A 231 26.55 -5.98 -1.42
N LEU A 232 25.29 -5.93 -1.85
CA LEU A 232 24.25 -5.12 -1.20
C LEU A 232 24.01 -5.55 0.23
N ARG A 233 23.94 -6.85 0.51
CA ARG A 233 23.85 -7.40 1.87
C ARG A 233 24.96 -6.86 2.80
N GLU A 234 26.20 -6.83 2.30
CA GLU A 234 27.34 -6.31 3.07
C GLU A 234 27.21 -4.80 3.36
N VAL A 235 26.77 -4.01 2.35
CA VAL A 235 26.55 -2.57 2.50
C VAL A 235 25.41 -2.31 3.50
N LEU A 236 24.29 -3.03 3.38
CA LEU A 236 23.12 -2.81 4.23
C LEU A 236 23.33 -3.26 5.68
N ALA A 237 24.22 -4.23 5.95
CA ALA A 237 24.52 -4.68 7.29
C ALA A 237 25.05 -3.57 8.22
N THR A 238 25.61 -2.49 7.66
CA THR A 238 26.15 -1.34 8.41
C THR A 238 25.56 -0.01 7.94
N ALA A 239 24.48 -0.05 7.16
CA ALA A 239 23.87 1.15 6.62
C ALA A 239 23.26 2.00 7.74
N PRO A 240 23.47 3.33 7.71
CA PRO A 240 22.81 4.23 8.64
C PRO A 240 21.33 4.39 8.27
N ASP A 241 20.53 4.90 9.20
CA ASP A 241 19.10 5.14 9.03
C ASP A 241 18.77 5.99 7.80
N GLU A 242 19.68 6.85 7.38
CA GLU A 242 19.54 7.75 6.24
C GLU A 242 19.54 7.03 4.89
N LEU A 243 20.10 5.80 4.79
CA LEU A 243 20.18 5.02 3.57
C LEU A 243 19.11 3.94 3.54
N THR A 244 18.08 4.10 2.73
CA THR A 244 17.16 3.02 2.39
C THR A 244 17.39 2.62 0.93
N ALA A 245 17.49 1.32 0.64
CA ALA A 245 17.66 0.84 -0.73
C ALA A 245 16.57 -0.17 -1.09
N GLN A 246 15.85 0.10 -2.16
CA GLN A 246 15.01 -0.88 -2.83
C GLN A 246 15.83 -1.56 -3.92
N SER A 247 15.66 -2.86 -4.10
CA SER A 247 16.37 -3.63 -5.11
C SER A 247 15.42 -4.59 -5.83
N GLY A 248 15.88 -5.19 -6.91
CA GLY A 248 15.12 -6.28 -7.52
C GLY A 248 15.16 -6.35 -9.03
N LEU A 249 14.13 -7.00 -9.56
CA LEU A 249 13.93 -7.23 -10.99
C LEU A 249 13.05 -6.14 -11.58
N MET A 250 13.49 -5.56 -12.69
CA MET A 250 12.66 -4.73 -13.58
C MET A 250 12.92 -5.07 -15.05
N PRO A 251 12.01 -4.75 -15.98
CA PRO A 251 12.30 -4.88 -17.41
C PRO A 251 13.30 -3.83 -17.88
N GLY A 252 14.23 -4.26 -18.71
CA GLY A 252 15.04 -3.35 -19.53
C GLY A 252 14.25 -2.79 -20.73
N PRO A 253 14.84 -1.87 -21.51
CA PRO A 253 14.21 -1.29 -22.70
C PRO A 253 13.82 -2.32 -23.76
N ASP A 254 14.57 -3.41 -23.84
CA ASP A 254 14.33 -4.55 -24.73
C ASP A 254 13.38 -5.60 -24.15
N GLY A 255 12.82 -5.34 -22.98
CA GLY A 255 11.96 -6.27 -22.26
C GLY A 255 12.71 -7.39 -21.54
N GLN A 256 14.04 -7.48 -21.65
CA GLN A 256 14.81 -8.48 -20.90
C GLN A 256 14.91 -8.10 -19.41
N PRO A 257 15.16 -9.08 -18.52
CA PRO A 257 15.33 -8.80 -17.11
C PRO A 257 16.59 -7.95 -16.87
N THR A 258 16.44 -6.93 -16.02
CA THR A 258 17.56 -6.16 -15.46
C THR A 258 17.42 -6.14 -13.94
N PHE A 259 18.55 -5.96 -13.27
CA PHE A 259 18.58 -5.72 -11.83
C PHE A 259 18.58 -4.22 -11.56
N PHE A 260 17.76 -3.76 -10.67
CA PHE A 260 17.77 -2.37 -10.23
C PHE A 260 18.14 -2.22 -8.77
N LEU A 261 18.86 -1.16 -8.44
CA LEU A 261 18.95 -0.57 -7.12
C LEU A 261 18.32 0.83 -7.17
N ALA A 262 17.44 1.11 -6.22
CA ALA A 262 16.86 2.41 -6.03
C ALA A 262 17.22 2.91 -4.63
N PRO A 263 18.39 3.51 -4.45
CA PRO A 263 18.79 4.11 -3.20
C PRO A 263 17.98 5.37 -2.92
N ALA A 264 17.77 5.66 -1.64
CA ALA A 264 17.29 6.93 -1.16
C ALA A 264 18.11 7.31 0.08
N TRP A 265 18.90 8.36 -0.06
CA TRP A 265 19.66 8.93 1.04
C TRP A 265 18.99 10.23 1.50
N SER A 266 18.67 10.29 2.79
CA SER A 266 17.91 11.41 3.40
C SER A 266 18.74 12.26 4.37
N GLY A 267 20.04 12.05 4.43
CA GLY A 267 20.97 12.77 5.29
C GLY A 267 21.75 13.89 4.59
N ASP A 268 22.94 14.21 5.11
CA ASP A 268 23.87 15.15 4.49
C ASP A 268 24.29 14.70 3.08
N LEU A 269 24.24 15.60 2.10
CA LEU A 269 24.45 15.27 0.69
C LEU A 269 25.86 14.75 0.41
N ALA A 270 26.91 15.36 1.00
CA ALA A 270 28.29 14.96 0.73
C ALA A 270 28.60 13.56 1.31
N THR A 271 27.96 13.22 2.42
CA THR A 271 28.03 11.86 3.00
C THR A 271 27.24 10.89 2.14
N GLY A 272 26.09 11.32 1.61
CA GLY A 272 25.25 10.51 0.74
C GLY A 272 25.93 10.15 -0.58
N GLU A 273 26.64 11.06 -1.21
CA GLU A 273 27.39 10.78 -2.44
C GLU A 273 28.35 9.58 -2.25
N ARG A 274 29.08 9.52 -1.13
CA ARG A 274 29.97 8.38 -0.81
C ARG A 274 29.22 7.06 -0.60
N ALA A 275 28.05 7.12 0.03
CA ALA A 275 27.21 5.95 0.24
C ALA A 275 26.66 5.42 -1.10
N ILE A 276 26.24 6.32 -2.00
CA ILE A 276 25.77 5.95 -3.35
C ILE A 276 26.92 5.39 -4.19
N ASP A 277 28.09 5.97 -4.13
CA ASP A 277 29.29 5.45 -4.84
C ASP A 277 29.63 4.00 -4.45
N ALA A 278 29.41 3.63 -3.19
CA ALA A 278 29.60 2.25 -2.75
C ALA A 278 28.57 1.30 -3.43
N LEU A 279 27.32 1.75 -3.60
CA LEU A 279 26.29 0.97 -4.29
C LEU A 279 26.55 0.84 -5.79
N VAL A 280 27.03 1.89 -6.46
CA VAL A 280 27.40 1.85 -7.87
C VAL A 280 28.50 0.83 -8.15
N LYS A 281 29.46 0.69 -7.22
CA LYS A 281 30.62 -0.22 -7.33
C LYS A 281 30.31 -1.69 -7.06
N LEU A 282 29.06 -2.05 -6.74
CA LEU A 282 28.65 -3.45 -6.54
C LEU A 282 28.69 -4.28 -7.83
N GLY A 283 28.76 -3.62 -8.99
CA GLY A 283 28.87 -4.26 -10.29
C GLY A 283 29.27 -3.24 -11.35
N THR A 284 29.03 -3.58 -12.62
CA THR A 284 29.17 -2.67 -13.77
C THR A 284 27.79 -2.28 -14.25
N PRO A 285 27.28 -1.09 -13.88
CA PRO A 285 25.91 -0.69 -14.21
C PRO A 285 25.76 -0.41 -15.73
N LEU A 286 24.57 -0.70 -16.27
CA LEU A 286 24.13 -0.27 -17.59
C LEU A 286 23.77 1.21 -17.60
N ALA A 287 23.21 1.69 -16.48
CA ALA A 287 22.83 3.08 -16.30
C ALA A 287 22.88 3.46 -14.81
N THR A 288 23.24 4.72 -14.55
CA THR A 288 23.18 5.33 -13.23
C THR A 288 22.50 6.68 -13.36
N GLN A 289 21.30 6.79 -12.79
CA GLN A 289 20.48 8.00 -12.77
C GLN A 289 20.15 8.33 -11.32
N VAL A 290 21.17 8.72 -10.57
CA VAL A 290 21.05 9.09 -9.14
C VAL A 290 21.52 10.52 -8.97
N ALA A 291 20.70 11.37 -8.37
CA ALA A 291 20.98 12.77 -8.16
C ALA A 291 20.23 13.31 -6.91
N PRO A 292 20.63 14.48 -6.38
CA PRO A 292 19.83 15.20 -5.41
C PRO A 292 18.53 15.69 -6.06
N MET A 293 17.38 15.22 -5.58
CA MET A 293 16.04 15.58 -6.06
C MET A 293 15.04 15.71 -4.92
N THR A 294 13.92 16.37 -5.17
CA THR A 294 12.81 16.42 -4.23
C THR A 294 12.09 15.07 -4.19
N TYR A 295 11.26 14.85 -3.15
CA TYR A 295 10.44 13.64 -3.10
C TYR A 295 9.43 13.58 -4.25
N SER A 296 8.88 14.72 -4.66
CA SER A 296 7.96 14.79 -5.81
C SER A 296 8.62 14.38 -7.13
N GLU A 297 9.87 14.80 -7.36
CA GLU A 297 10.65 14.38 -8.52
C GLU A 297 10.93 12.86 -8.49
N MET A 298 11.27 12.32 -7.33
CA MET A 298 11.45 10.86 -7.15
C MET A 298 10.16 10.08 -7.45
N LEU A 299 8.99 10.53 -6.97
CA LEU A 299 7.71 9.89 -7.30
C LEU A 299 7.49 9.83 -8.82
N GLY A 300 7.84 10.90 -9.54
CA GLY A 300 7.73 10.97 -11.01
C GLY A 300 8.55 9.91 -11.74
N LEU A 301 9.72 9.52 -11.21
CA LEU A 301 10.52 8.43 -11.77
C LEU A 301 9.79 7.08 -11.70
N TRP A 302 9.13 6.80 -10.58
CA TRP A 302 8.41 5.54 -10.38
C TRP A 302 7.06 5.53 -11.10
N ASP A 303 6.35 6.65 -11.15
CA ASP A 303 5.06 6.75 -11.82
C ASP A 303 5.15 6.43 -13.32
N ALA A 304 6.31 6.66 -13.96
CA ALA A 304 6.57 6.25 -15.32
C ALA A 304 6.49 4.74 -15.56
N HIS A 305 6.69 3.93 -14.51
CA HIS A 305 6.59 2.47 -14.54
C HIS A 305 5.22 1.94 -14.11
N VAL A 306 4.36 2.79 -13.53
CA VAL A 306 2.99 2.44 -13.11
C VAL A 306 2.04 2.62 -14.29
N VAL A 307 2.05 1.67 -15.21
CA VAL A 307 1.26 1.74 -16.43
C VAL A 307 -0.18 1.31 -16.16
N GLY A 308 -1.14 2.16 -16.54
CA GLY A 308 -2.57 1.82 -16.47
C GLY A 308 -3.01 0.86 -17.59
N GLY A 309 -4.09 0.11 -17.36
CA GLY A 309 -4.68 -0.79 -18.35
C GLY A 309 -4.10 -2.20 -18.40
N LEU A 310 -3.04 -2.46 -17.67
CA LEU A 310 -2.46 -3.79 -17.53
C LEU A 310 -3.22 -4.63 -16.49
N HIS A 311 -3.11 -5.93 -16.63
CA HIS A 311 -3.57 -6.92 -15.66
C HIS A 311 -2.44 -7.26 -14.70
N TRP A 312 -2.77 -7.41 -13.42
CA TRP A 312 -1.80 -7.64 -12.36
C TRP A 312 -2.24 -8.76 -11.42
N ALA A 313 -1.28 -9.58 -10.99
CA ALA A 313 -1.41 -10.46 -9.85
C ALA A 313 -0.17 -10.27 -8.95
N VAL A 314 -0.40 -10.09 -7.66
CA VAL A 314 0.69 -9.82 -6.72
C VAL A 314 0.74 -10.92 -5.68
N ARG A 315 1.97 -11.32 -5.32
CA ARG A 315 2.27 -12.11 -4.12
C ARG A 315 3.31 -11.35 -3.30
N THR A 316 3.41 -11.69 -2.04
CA THR A 316 4.42 -11.09 -1.17
C THR A 316 5.10 -12.15 -0.33
N ARG A 317 6.39 -11.92 0.00
CA ARG A 317 7.13 -12.66 1.02
C ARG A 317 7.97 -11.68 1.83
N THR A 318 8.19 -12.02 3.08
CA THR A 318 9.05 -11.25 3.98
C THR A 318 10.29 -12.07 4.28
N LEU A 319 11.45 -11.58 3.87
CA LEU A 319 12.73 -12.26 4.03
C LEU A 319 13.50 -11.67 5.20
N PRO A 320 14.13 -12.49 6.06
CA PRO A 320 14.96 -11.98 7.15
C PRO A 320 16.31 -11.42 6.67
N GLY A 321 16.69 -11.69 5.43
CA GLY A 321 17.96 -11.28 4.84
C GLY A 321 18.20 -11.94 3.47
N PHE A 322 19.36 -11.67 2.91
CA PHE A 322 19.84 -12.24 1.65
C PHE A 322 20.83 -13.39 1.92
N SER A 323 20.35 -14.58 2.32
CA SER A 323 21.20 -15.79 2.31
C SER A 323 21.55 -16.19 0.86
N PRO A 324 22.59 -16.99 0.62
CA PRO A 324 22.89 -17.50 -0.74
C PRO A 324 21.67 -18.15 -1.39
N GLU A 325 20.94 -18.99 -0.66
CA GLU A 325 19.77 -19.71 -1.17
C GLU A 325 18.61 -18.74 -1.48
N THR A 326 18.45 -17.69 -0.69
CA THR A 326 17.48 -16.63 -0.96
C THR A 326 17.84 -15.88 -2.24
N ILE A 327 19.12 -15.54 -2.42
CA ILE A 327 19.60 -14.87 -3.64
C ILE A 327 19.38 -15.76 -4.86
N ASP A 328 19.69 -17.06 -4.78
CA ASP A 328 19.46 -18.01 -5.85
C ASP A 328 17.98 -18.07 -6.25
N ALA A 329 17.07 -18.11 -5.29
CA ALA A 329 15.63 -18.09 -5.55
C ALA A 329 15.16 -16.78 -6.21
N LEU A 330 15.70 -15.62 -5.80
CA LEU A 330 15.42 -14.32 -6.42
C LEU A 330 15.97 -14.24 -7.85
N VAL A 331 17.15 -14.79 -8.11
CA VAL A 331 17.75 -14.84 -9.45
C VAL A 331 16.94 -15.74 -10.37
N GLU A 332 16.50 -16.90 -9.87
CA GLU A 332 15.66 -17.82 -10.63
C GLU A 332 14.30 -17.21 -11.01
N ALA A 333 13.73 -16.36 -10.15
CA ALA A 333 12.51 -15.62 -10.47
C ALA A 333 12.64 -14.77 -11.73
N GLY A 334 13.78 -14.12 -11.95
CA GLY A 334 14.02 -13.35 -13.16
C GLY A 334 14.25 -14.22 -14.40
N ARG A 335 14.89 -15.40 -14.24
CA ARG A 335 15.12 -16.35 -15.34
C ARG A 335 13.83 -16.98 -15.84
N THR A 336 12.89 -17.26 -14.95
CA THR A 336 11.62 -17.93 -15.24
C THR A 336 10.47 -16.97 -15.55
N ARG A 337 10.75 -15.66 -15.57
CA ARG A 337 9.75 -14.62 -15.81
C ARG A 337 9.00 -14.85 -17.14
N THR A 338 7.68 -14.80 -17.08
CA THR A 338 6.79 -15.09 -18.21
C THR A 338 6.29 -13.86 -18.96
N SER A 339 6.53 -12.67 -18.44
CA SER A 339 6.10 -11.41 -19.06
C SER A 339 7.14 -10.31 -18.88
N PRO A 340 7.40 -9.48 -19.90
CA PRO A 340 8.25 -8.29 -19.76
C PRO A 340 7.64 -7.21 -18.87
N ARG A 341 6.37 -7.34 -18.46
CA ARG A 341 5.71 -6.40 -17.53
C ARG A 341 5.86 -6.81 -16.06
N SER A 342 6.39 -8.01 -15.80
CA SER A 342 6.54 -8.50 -14.42
C SER A 342 7.74 -7.86 -13.73
N LEU A 343 7.58 -7.56 -12.44
CA LEU A 343 8.52 -6.89 -11.56
C LEU A 343 8.73 -7.72 -10.28
N LEU A 344 9.84 -7.50 -9.60
CA LEU A 344 10.10 -8.09 -8.28
C LEU A 344 10.82 -7.07 -7.41
N PRO A 345 10.13 -6.02 -6.91
CA PRO A 345 10.70 -5.08 -5.97
C PRO A 345 10.91 -5.71 -4.60
N VAL A 346 12.05 -5.40 -3.99
CA VAL A 346 12.43 -5.82 -2.62
C VAL A 346 12.68 -4.57 -1.79
N HIS A 347 11.82 -4.34 -0.81
CA HIS A 347 11.86 -3.17 0.06
C HIS A 347 12.62 -3.50 1.33
N HIS A 348 13.60 -2.66 1.70
CA HIS A 348 14.31 -2.77 2.96
C HIS A 348 13.57 -2.06 4.09
N CYS A 349 13.17 -2.80 5.12
CA CYS A 349 12.58 -2.29 6.35
C CYS A 349 13.60 -2.37 7.47
N HIS A 350 14.10 -1.21 7.92
CA HIS A 350 15.17 -1.11 8.91
C HIS A 350 15.04 0.18 9.75
N GLY A 351 15.98 0.40 10.65
CA GLY A 351 16.13 1.65 11.38
C GLY A 351 14.88 2.02 12.18
N ALA A 352 14.35 3.24 12.03
CA ALA A 352 13.20 3.73 12.79
C ALA A 352 11.95 2.85 12.67
N SER A 353 11.71 2.22 11.51
CA SER A 353 10.55 1.35 11.31
C SER A 353 10.59 0.08 12.18
N THR A 354 11.77 -0.34 12.61
CA THR A 354 11.97 -1.52 13.47
C THR A 354 12.07 -1.16 14.97
N ARG A 355 12.21 0.13 15.30
CA ARG A 355 12.30 0.59 16.70
C ARG A 355 10.96 0.84 17.37
N THR A 356 9.87 0.93 16.59
CA THR A 356 8.51 0.96 17.15
C THR A 356 8.20 -0.40 17.78
N PRO A 357 7.85 -0.47 19.08
CA PRO A 357 7.48 -1.73 19.72
C PRO A 357 6.30 -2.41 19.02
N THR A 358 6.35 -3.74 18.90
CA THR A 358 5.34 -4.52 18.15
C THR A 358 3.91 -4.26 18.61
N GLY A 359 3.68 -4.06 19.92
CA GLY A 359 2.35 -3.83 20.48
C GLY A 359 1.83 -2.38 20.36
N GLU A 360 2.62 -1.42 19.89
CA GLU A 360 2.20 0.00 19.80
C GLU A 360 1.30 0.30 18.60
N THR A 361 1.32 -0.55 17.60
CA THR A 361 0.46 -0.47 16.40
C THR A 361 -0.02 -1.86 16.02
N ALA A 362 -1.06 -1.95 15.20
CA ALA A 362 -1.50 -3.24 14.69
C ALA A 362 -0.51 -3.88 13.71
N PHE A 363 0.36 -3.09 13.08
CA PHE A 363 1.44 -3.60 12.22
C PHE A 363 2.46 -4.38 13.05
N ALA A 364 2.55 -5.69 12.84
CA ALA A 364 3.28 -6.60 13.72
C ALA A 364 4.75 -6.80 13.34
N ASN A 365 5.10 -6.67 12.05
CA ASN A 365 6.45 -7.00 11.59
C ASN A 365 7.42 -5.84 11.85
N ARG A 366 8.04 -5.85 13.05
CA ARG A 366 8.95 -4.80 13.54
C ARG A 366 10.42 -5.23 13.59
N ARG A 367 10.74 -6.41 13.04
CA ARG A 367 12.15 -6.82 12.87
C ARG A 367 12.69 -6.23 11.57
N GLU A 368 14.00 -6.09 11.48
CA GLU A 368 14.63 -5.81 10.19
C GLU A 368 14.30 -6.93 9.19
N HIS A 369 13.90 -6.56 7.99
CA HIS A 369 13.49 -7.51 6.97
C HIS A 369 13.44 -6.88 5.58
N PHE A 370 13.31 -7.75 4.58
CA PHE A 370 13.12 -7.38 3.19
C PHE A 370 11.73 -7.87 2.73
N MET A 371 10.84 -6.92 2.44
CA MET A 371 9.52 -7.22 1.90
C MET A 371 9.61 -7.33 0.38
N VAL A 372 9.32 -8.52 -0.14
CA VAL A 372 9.34 -8.83 -1.57
C VAL A 372 7.93 -8.66 -2.14
N GLU A 373 7.82 -7.86 -3.20
CA GLU A 373 6.63 -7.79 -4.04
C GLU A 373 6.88 -8.62 -5.31
N ILE A 374 6.11 -9.67 -5.49
CA ILE A 374 6.16 -10.52 -6.69
C ILE A 374 5.00 -10.07 -7.58
N VAL A 375 5.30 -9.21 -8.54
CA VAL A 375 4.30 -8.53 -9.37
C VAL A 375 4.28 -9.16 -10.75
N ALA A 376 3.34 -10.06 -11.01
CA ALA A 376 3.05 -10.53 -12.36
C ALA A 376 2.20 -9.49 -13.08
N GLY A 377 2.72 -8.92 -14.17
CA GLY A 377 2.03 -7.95 -15.01
C GLY A 377 1.90 -8.47 -16.43
N TRP A 378 0.75 -8.24 -17.09
CA TRP A 378 0.56 -8.63 -18.49
C TRP A 378 -0.49 -7.77 -19.21
N GLU A 379 -0.42 -7.74 -20.52
CA GLU A 379 -1.46 -7.14 -21.37
C GLU A 379 -2.79 -7.93 -21.25
N PRO A 380 -3.95 -7.30 -21.50
CA PRO A 380 -5.24 -8.02 -21.47
C PRO A 380 -5.21 -9.31 -22.30
N GLY A 381 -5.48 -10.46 -21.66
CA GLY A 381 -5.40 -11.77 -22.28
C GLY A 381 -5.35 -12.88 -21.23
N ASP A 382 -4.82 -14.06 -21.61
CA ASP A 382 -4.64 -15.19 -20.69
C ASP A 382 -3.54 -14.88 -19.67
N GLY A 383 -3.93 -14.69 -18.42
CA GLY A 383 -3.04 -14.44 -17.29
C GLY A 383 -2.57 -15.71 -16.56
N THR A 384 -3.00 -16.89 -17.00
CA THR A 384 -2.68 -18.16 -16.32
C THR A 384 -1.18 -18.39 -16.14
N PRO A 385 -0.31 -18.28 -17.18
CA PRO A 385 1.11 -18.49 -17.01
C PRO A 385 1.78 -17.43 -16.11
N HIS A 386 1.25 -16.22 -16.12
CA HIS A 386 1.82 -15.12 -15.33
C HIS A 386 1.49 -15.26 -13.84
N ARG A 387 0.26 -15.65 -13.50
CA ARG A 387 -0.13 -16.00 -12.13
C ARG A 387 0.65 -17.20 -11.63
N ALA A 388 0.78 -18.25 -12.45
CA ALA A 388 1.56 -19.45 -12.11
C ALA A 388 3.04 -19.10 -11.81
N TRP A 389 3.63 -18.17 -12.57
CA TRP A 389 4.97 -17.66 -12.27
C TRP A 389 5.03 -16.98 -10.88
N ALA A 390 4.09 -16.09 -10.56
CA ALA A 390 4.08 -15.43 -9.26
C ALA A 390 3.90 -16.43 -8.11
N ASP A 391 3.04 -17.45 -8.29
CA ASP A 391 2.83 -18.51 -7.33
C ASP A 391 4.10 -19.37 -7.13
N ALA A 392 4.78 -19.72 -8.22
CA ALA A 392 6.03 -20.49 -8.19
C ALA A 392 7.15 -19.71 -7.48
N VAL A 393 7.30 -18.41 -7.77
CA VAL A 393 8.29 -17.54 -7.10
C VAL A 393 7.97 -17.43 -5.61
N SER A 394 6.70 -17.21 -5.25
CA SER A 394 6.28 -17.15 -3.84
C SER A 394 6.55 -18.48 -3.12
N ALA A 395 6.29 -19.62 -3.77
CA ALA A 395 6.57 -20.94 -3.21
C ALA A 395 8.08 -21.20 -3.06
N GLY A 396 8.89 -20.78 -4.03
CA GLY A 396 10.36 -20.90 -3.96
C GLY A 396 10.98 -20.08 -2.83
N LEU A 397 10.41 -18.91 -2.54
CA LEU A 397 10.88 -18.06 -1.44
C LEU A 397 10.33 -18.48 -0.06
N ALA A 398 9.24 -19.26 0.01
CA ALA A 398 8.58 -19.62 1.27
C ALA A 398 9.50 -20.30 2.30
N PRO A 399 10.42 -21.23 1.95
CA PRO A 399 11.32 -21.85 2.92
C PRO A 399 12.30 -20.87 3.59
N HIS A 400 12.54 -19.72 2.97
CA HIS A 400 13.47 -18.69 3.42
C HIS A 400 12.77 -17.48 4.04
N ALA A 401 11.43 -17.46 4.03
CA ALA A 401 10.61 -16.34 4.45
C ALA A 401 10.24 -16.42 5.93
N MET A 402 10.04 -15.25 6.52
CA MET A 402 9.38 -15.11 7.82
C MET A 402 7.89 -15.46 7.68
N PRO A 403 7.23 -15.92 8.75
CA PRO A 403 5.78 -16.11 8.76
C PRO A 403 5.03 -14.81 8.47
N GLY A 404 3.89 -14.91 7.79
CA GLY A 404 3.04 -13.79 7.45
C GLY A 404 3.46 -13.10 6.15
N GLY A 405 2.90 -11.91 5.93
CA GLY A 405 3.15 -11.10 4.75
C GLY A 405 2.68 -9.66 4.97
N TYR A 406 2.96 -8.79 4.01
CA TYR A 406 2.54 -7.39 4.09
C TYR A 406 1.02 -7.27 3.83
N PRO A 407 0.21 -6.80 4.82
CA PRO A 407 -1.26 -6.87 4.75
C PRO A 407 -1.88 -6.23 3.52
N ASN A 408 -1.32 -5.10 3.03
CA ASN A 408 -1.81 -4.44 1.82
C ASN A 408 -1.64 -5.28 0.54
N LEU A 409 -0.68 -6.21 0.53
CA LEU A 409 -0.38 -7.01 -0.66
C LEU A 409 -0.94 -8.44 -0.59
N LEU A 410 -1.42 -8.90 0.57
CA LEU A 410 -2.02 -10.22 0.70
C LEU A 410 -3.28 -10.34 -0.14
N GLY A 411 -3.34 -11.41 -0.92
CA GLY A 411 -4.52 -11.82 -1.67
C GLY A 411 -5.51 -12.63 -0.82
N PRO A 412 -6.71 -12.90 -1.33
CA PRO A 412 -7.71 -13.67 -0.58
C PRO A 412 -7.30 -15.12 -0.33
N ASP A 413 -6.43 -15.67 -1.18
CA ASP A 413 -6.00 -17.08 -1.15
C ASP A 413 -4.69 -17.30 -0.36
N ASP A 414 -4.06 -16.24 0.15
CA ASP A 414 -2.81 -16.30 0.92
C ASP A 414 -3.06 -16.72 2.39
N HIS A 415 -3.82 -17.80 2.60
CA HIS A 415 -4.36 -18.20 3.92
C HIS A 415 -3.30 -18.36 5.00
N GLU A 416 -2.16 -18.99 4.70
CA GLU A 416 -1.06 -19.17 5.65
C GLU A 416 -0.46 -17.82 6.06
N GLN A 417 -0.21 -16.96 5.08
CA GLN A 417 0.35 -15.64 5.35
C GLN A 417 -0.63 -14.73 6.10
N ILE A 418 -1.93 -14.79 5.76
CA ILE A 418 -2.99 -14.05 6.46
C ILE A 418 -3.05 -14.46 7.94
N ALA A 419 -2.99 -15.76 8.22
CA ALA A 419 -3.04 -16.28 9.59
C ALA A 419 -1.88 -15.76 10.47
N ASN A 420 -0.73 -15.44 9.86
CA ASN A 420 0.48 -15.04 10.56
C ASN A 420 0.81 -13.54 10.41
N ALA A 421 0.09 -12.77 9.59
CA ALA A 421 0.43 -11.40 9.22
C ALA A 421 0.49 -10.43 10.41
N TYR A 422 -0.23 -10.72 11.48
CA TYR A 422 -0.35 -9.86 12.65
C TYR A 422 0.30 -10.44 13.92
N GLY A 423 0.87 -11.66 13.85
CA GLY A 423 1.54 -12.30 14.98
C GLY A 423 0.74 -12.17 16.28
N ASP A 424 1.39 -11.74 17.37
CA ASP A 424 0.76 -11.56 18.69
C ASP A 424 -0.32 -10.46 18.72
N ASN A 425 -0.36 -9.57 17.74
CA ASN A 425 -1.36 -8.51 17.62
C ASN A 425 -2.72 -9.03 17.12
N ALA A 426 -2.79 -10.25 16.58
CA ALA A 426 -3.99 -10.80 15.93
C ALA A 426 -5.22 -10.80 16.85
N ILE A 427 -5.08 -11.24 18.10
CA ILE A 427 -6.18 -11.33 19.08
C ILE A 427 -6.76 -9.93 19.35
N ARG A 428 -5.89 -8.94 19.63
CA ARG A 428 -6.30 -7.56 19.89
C ARG A 428 -6.96 -6.93 18.66
N LEU A 429 -6.43 -7.23 17.46
CA LEU A 429 -6.99 -6.73 16.21
C LEU A 429 -8.38 -7.25 15.93
N LEU A 430 -8.63 -8.54 16.17
CA LEU A 430 -9.95 -9.16 16.04
C LEU A 430 -10.94 -8.62 17.10
N ALA A 431 -10.49 -8.37 18.31
CA ALA A 431 -11.30 -7.71 19.34
C ALA A 431 -11.69 -6.28 18.92
N ALA A 432 -10.76 -5.51 18.35
CA ALA A 432 -11.05 -4.19 17.79
C ALA A 432 -12.06 -4.29 16.63
N LYS A 433 -11.89 -5.27 15.73
CA LYS A 433 -12.85 -5.52 14.63
C LYS A 433 -14.25 -5.78 15.18
N THR A 434 -14.39 -6.67 16.15
CA THR A 434 -15.67 -6.98 16.79
C THR A 434 -16.29 -5.74 17.45
N ARG A 435 -15.48 -4.87 18.05
CA ARG A 435 -15.95 -3.65 18.72
C ARG A 435 -16.45 -2.59 17.74
N TYR A 436 -15.70 -2.31 16.67
CA TYR A 436 -15.96 -1.18 15.78
C TYR A 436 -16.75 -1.54 14.52
N ASP A 437 -16.72 -2.78 14.12
CA ASP A 437 -17.45 -3.29 12.95
C ASP A 437 -17.94 -4.74 13.16
N PRO A 438 -18.84 -4.97 14.12
CA PRO A 438 -19.33 -6.30 14.48
C PRO A 438 -20.04 -7.00 13.32
N ASP A 439 -20.67 -6.24 12.43
CA ASP A 439 -21.44 -6.76 11.30
C ASP A 439 -20.59 -6.99 10.05
N GLY A 440 -19.27 -6.73 10.10
CA GLY A 440 -18.36 -6.95 8.97
C GLY A 440 -18.66 -6.07 7.74
N VAL A 441 -19.10 -4.84 7.97
CA VAL A 441 -19.41 -3.86 6.89
C VAL A 441 -18.19 -3.50 6.05
N PHE A 442 -17.02 -3.43 6.68
CA PHE A 442 -15.77 -3.07 6.05
C PHE A 442 -14.84 -4.27 5.88
N THR A 443 -14.40 -4.52 4.64
CA THR A 443 -13.52 -5.65 4.27
C THR A 443 -12.41 -5.13 3.36
N ALA A 444 -11.51 -4.31 3.94
CA ALA A 444 -10.47 -3.61 3.16
C ALA A 444 -9.22 -4.46 2.90
N ILE A 445 -8.70 -5.14 3.91
CA ILE A 445 -7.56 -6.06 3.79
C ILE A 445 -7.86 -7.34 4.56
N PRO A 446 -7.21 -8.47 4.21
CA PRO A 446 -7.45 -9.73 4.91
C PRO A 446 -7.09 -9.64 6.39
N LEU A 447 -7.96 -10.13 7.25
CA LEU A 447 -7.71 -10.33 8.67
C LEU A 447 -7.64 -11.84 8.98
N PRO A 448 -6.87 -12.25 10.01
CA PRO A 448 -6.85 -13.64 10.45
C PRO A 448 -8.24 -14.07 10.89
N GLN A 449 -8.56 -15.33 10.65
CA GLN A 449 -9.83 -15.91 11.14
C GLN A 449 -9.74 -16.20 12.64
N GLN A 450 -10.83 -16.00 13.38
CA GLN A 450 -10.91 -16.46 14.75
C GLN A 450 -10.77 -18.00 14.76
N GLN A 451 -9.76 -18.51 15.45
CA GLN A 451 -9.68 -19.95 15.73
C GLN A 451 -10.83 -20.30 16.67
N GLY A 452 -11.96 -20.80 16.15
CA GLY A 452 -13.08 -21.14 17.02
C GLY A 452 -14.45 -21.40 16.38
N HIS A 453 -14.61 -21.20 15.08
CA HIS A 453 -15.85 -21.64 14.40
C HIS A 453 -15.53 -22.68 13.31
N LYS A 454 -14.98 -23.83 13.73
CA LYS A 454 -15.17 -25.07 12.99
C LYS A 454 -16.52 -25.62 13.40
N ASN A 455 -17.44 -25.62 12.42
CA ASN A 455 -18.64 -26.44 12.34
C ASN A 455 -19.81 -26.17 13.31
N ALA A 456 -20.79 -25.46 12.80
CA ALA A 456 -22.16 -25.93 12.85
C ALA A 456 -22.80 -25.56 11.50
N ILE A 457 -22.75 -26.48 10.56
CA ILE A 457 -23.79 -27.06 9.68
C ILE A 457 -23.09 -27.84 8.59
#